data_9769f0381faba25bf7a64e8046397b50
#
_entry.id   9769f0381faba25bf7a64e8046397b50
#
_cell.length_a   1.000
_cell.length_b   1.000
_cell.length_c   1.000
_cell.angle_alpha   90.00
_cell.angle_beta   90.00
_cell.angle_gamma   90.00
#
_symmetry.space_group_name_H-M   'P 1'
#
loop_
_entity.id
_entity.type
_entity.pdbx_description
1 polymer ?
#
loop_
_entity_poly.entity_id
_entity_poly.type
_entity_poly.pdbx_seq_one_letter_code
_entity_poly.pdbx_strand_id
1 'polypeptide(L)'
;MTKMYEDAAKVLKEVHLNYDPHAKLGTLSVSQMQLVEIARRVSADCKVLILDEPTSSLTAAEVEALFTIVNELRAKGVSIVYISHKMDEILRISDEVTIMRDGQYIGTWEAKELTTDMIITKMVGRELSNLYPPRSNTPGEVVFEVKDFTSINPKSFRHVTSRPQGRDPRRCGSGRCPAHRADGGPVRSALPHVGHHHL
;
A
#
# COMPACT_ATOMS: atom_id res chain seq x y z
N MET A 1 15.14 -11.91 33.71
CA MET A 1 14.71 -10.83 32.85
C MET A 1 15.83 -10.30 31.96
N THR A 2 17.02 -10.09 32.44
CA THR A 2 18.18 -9.56 31.68
C THR A 2 18.48 -10.34 30.39
N LYS A 3 18.53 -11.68 30.48
CA LYS A 3 18.82 -12.56 29.33
C LYS A 3 17.81 -12.40 28.16
N MET A 4 16.52 -12.25 28.46
CA MET A 4 15.48 -12.06 27.46
C MET A 4 15.69 -10.78 26.64
N TYR A 5 16.07 -9.68 27.27
CA TYR A 5 16.34 -8.41 26.58
C TYR A 5 17.67 -8.48 25.81
N GLU A 6 18.67 -9.19 26.30
CA GLU A 6 19.90 -9.43 25.55
C GLU A 6 19.66 -10.26 24.29
N ASP A 7 18.83 -11.31 24.39
CA ASP A 7 18.47 -12.13 23.25
C ASP A 7 17.60 -11.32 22.23
N ALA A 8 16.66 -10.51 22.71
CA ALA A 8 15.90 -9.60 21.86
C ALA A 8 16.78 -8.59 21.13
N ALA A 9 17.76 -8.01 21.83
CA ALA A 9 18.72 -7.09 21.22
C ALA A 9 19.56 -7.74 20.12
N LYS A 10 19.97 -9.01 20.30
CA LYS A 10 20.69 -9.77 19.27
C LYS A 10 19.83 -9.96 18.02
N VAL A 11 18.59 -10.42 18.20
CA VAL A 11 17.66 -10.64 17.09
C VAL A 11 17.39 -9.35 16.33
N LEU A 12 17.12 -8.24 17.02
CA LEU A 12 16.93 -6.94 16.39
C LEU A 12 18.15 -6.50 15.58
N LYS A 13 19.34 -6.74 16.12
CA LYS A 13 20.59 -6.43 15.43
C LYS A 13 20.81 -7.30 14.18
N GLU A 14 20.48 -8.58 14.24
CA GLU A 14 20.57 -9.51 13.10
C GLU A 14 19.68 -9.09 11.92
N VAL A 15 18.55 -8.45 12.20
CA VAL A 15 17.64 -7.95 11.19
C VAL A 15 17.79 -6.44 10.94
N HIS A 16 18.90 -5.86 11.38
CA HIS A 16 19.23 -4.44 11.19
C HIS A 16 18.19 -3.45 11.73
N LEU A 17 17.41 -3.85 12.74
CA LEU A 17 16.43 -2.99 13.40
C LEU A 17 17.03 -2.34 14.64
N ASN A 18 17.02 -1.02 14.67
CA ASN A 18 17.53 -0.24 15.80
C ASN A 18 16.39 0.20 16.72
N TYR A 19 15.78 -0.78 17.41
CA TYR A 19 14.71 -0.51 18.39
C TYR A 19 15.20 -0.84 19.79
N ASP A 20 14.63 -0.13 20.78
CA ASP A 20 14.91 -0.44 22.19
C ASP A 20 14.24 -1.77 22.59
N PRO A 21 15.00 -2.79 22.99
CA PRO A 21 14.43 -4.09 23.40
C PRO A 21 13.49 -3.98 24.62
N HIS A 22 13.58 -2.89 25.40
CA HIS A 22 12.72 -2.65 26.56
C HIS A 22 11.41 -1.91 26.18
N ALA A 23 11.29 -1.42 24.96
CA ALA A 23 10.09 -0.73 24.50
C ALA A 23 8.87 -1.66 24.53
N LYS A 24 7.74 -1.14 24.98
CA LYS A 24 6.46 -1.86 24.87
C LYS A 24 6.00 -1.87 23.42
N LEU A 25 5.67 -3.03 22.88
CA LEU A 25 5.24 -3.20 21.50
C LEU A 25 4.11 -2.22 21.13
N GLY A 26 3.16 -1.98 22.02
CA GLY A 26 2.04 -1.05 21.81
C GLY A 26 2.43 0.44 21.70
N THR A 27 3.69 0.80 21.93
CA THR A 27 4.19 2.18 21.72
C THR A 27 4.85 2.36 20.35
N LEU A 28 5.05 1.27 19.62
CA LEU A 28 5.62 1.28 18.28
C LEU A 28 4.56 1.63 17.23
N SER A 29 5.00 2.15 16.09
CA SER A 29 4.12 2.31 14.92
C SER A 29 3.71 0.95 14.35
N VAL A 30 2.67 0.91 13.53
CA VAL A 30 2.20 -0.32 12.89
C VAL A 30 3.31 -0.96 12.05
N SER A 31 4.05 -0.14 11.30
CA SER A 31 5.18 -0.59 10.50
C SER A 31 6.30 -1.20 11.35
N GLN A 32 6.65 -0.55 12.46
CA GLN A 32 7.65 -1.05 13.40
C GLN A 32 7.22 -2.38 14.05
N MET A 33 5.95 -2.49 14.45
CA MET A 33 5.39 -3.74 14.97
C MET A 33 5.51 -4.88 13.96
N GLN A 34 5.23 -4.61 12.68
CA GLN A 34 5.34 -5.58 11.60
C GLN A 34 6.79 -6.06 11.40
N LEU A 35 7.75 -5.15 11.41
CA LEU A 35 9.17 -5.51 11.33
C LEU A 35 9.65 -6.33 12.54
N VAL A 36 9.18 -6.03 13.75
CA VAL A 36 9.47 -6.82 14.96
C VAL A 36 8.85 -8.23 14.85
N GLU A 37 7.65 -8.36 14.29
CA GLU A 37 7.03 -9.67 14.05
C GLU A 37 7.87 -10.52 13.08
N ILE A 38 8.37 -9.92 12.00
CA ILE A 38 9.28 -10.58 11.06
C ILE A 38 10.58 -10.99 11.77
N ALA A 39 11.19 -10.11 12.54
CA ALA A 39 12.39 -10.40 13.32
C ALA A 39 12.19 -11.60 14.24
N ARG A 40 11.07 -11.66 14.93
CA ARG A 40 10.69 -12.78 15.79
C ARG A 40 10.60 -14.11 15.02
N ARG A 41 10.09 -14.09 13.79
CA ARG A 41 10.00 -15.31 12.96
C ARG A 41 11.37 -15.75 12.46
N VAL A 42 12.22 -14.81 12.11
CA VAL A 42 13.61 -15.08 11.71
C VAL A 42 14.39 -15.76 12.82
N SER A 43 14.22 -15.33 14.07
CA SER A 43 14.91 -15.91 15.23
C SER A 43 14.52 -17.37 15.55
N ALA A 44 13.46 -17.86 14.96
CA ALA A 44 12.93 -19.21 15.22
C ALA A 44 13.59 -20.31 14.35
N ASP A 45 14.67 -20.01 13.60
CA ASP A 45 15.38 -20.96 12.73
C ASP A 45 14.43 -21.70 11.77
N CYS A 46 13.54 -20.97 11.14
CA CYS A 46 12.55 -21.54 10.24
C CYS A 46 13.18 -21.92 8.88
N LYS A 47 12.76 -23.04 8.31
CA LYS A 47 13.13 -23.46 6.95
C LYS A 47 12.29 -22.81 5.89
N VAL A 48 11.07 -22.43 6.23
CA VAL A 48 10.10 -21.77 5.32
C VAL A 48 9.49 -20.58 6.04
N LEU A 49 9.53 -19.43 5.42
CA LEU A 49 8.94 -18.18 5.90
C LEU A 49 7.83 -17.76 4.93
N ILE A 50 6.62 -17.54 5.45
CA ILE A 50 5.49 -17.03 4.68
C ILE A 50 5.25 -15.58 5.09
N LEU A 51 5.30 -14.67 4.13
CA LEU A 51 5.05 -13.24 4.28
C LEU A 51 3.81 -12.87 3.47
N ASP A 52 2.74 -12.49 4.16
CA ASP A 52 1.48 -12.09 3.56
C ASP A 52 1.33 -10.57 3.64
N GLU A 53 1.34 -9.89 2.47
CA GLU A 53 1.26 -8.43 2.32
C GLU A 53 2.21 -7.66 3.27
N PRO A 54 3.50 -8.05 3.39
CA PRO A 54 4.37 -7.54 4.45
C PRO A 54 4.70 -6.05 4.30
N THR A 55 4.44 -5.44 3.16
CA THR A 55 4.75 -4.03 2.86
C THR A 55 3.55 -3.10 2.90
N SER A 56 2.37 -3.59 3.28
CA SER A 56 1.12 -2.81 3.23
C SER A 56 1.14 -1.54 4.10
N SER A 57 1.87 -1.57 5.20
CA SER A 57 2.00 -0.44 6.15
C SER A 57 3.41 0.16 6.23
N LEU A 58 4.35 -0.34 5.41
CA LEU A 58 5.74 0.09 5.44
C LEU A 58 5.99 1.33 4.57
N THR A 59 6.89 2.18 5.02
CA THR A 59 7.48 3.26 4.20
C THR A 59 8.47 2.67 3.19
N ALA A 60 8.83 3.43 2.16
CA ALA A 60 9.80 2.98 1.16
C ALA A 60 11.15 2.55 1.77
N ALA A 61 11.63 3.27 2.79
CA ALA A 61 12.86 2.92 3.48
C ALA A 61 12.74 1.60 4.28
N GLU A 62 11.59 1.37 4.89
CA GLU A 62 11.31 0.12 5.63
C GLU A 62 11.13 -1.08 4.67
N VAL A 63 10.60 -0.86 3.46
CA VAL A 63 10.54 -1.88 2.40
C VAL A 63 11.94 -2.31 1.98
N GLU A 64 12.87 -1.38 1.81
CA GLU A 64 14.27 -1.70 1.48
C GLU A 64 14.95 -2.51 2.60
N ALA A 65 14.69 -2.14 3.85
CA ALA A 65 15.17 -2.91 5.00
C ALA A 65 14.61 -4.34 5.02
N LEU A 66 13.31 -4.50 4.76
CA LEU A 66 12.67 -5.81 4.63
C LEU A 66 13.31 -6.65 3.51
N PHE A 67 13.54 -6.06 2.35
CA PHE A 67 14.16 -6.77 1.22
C PHE A 67 15.59 -7.21 1.52
N THR A 68 16.33 -6.43 2.28
CA THR A 68 17.66 -6.83 2.78
C THR A 68 17.55 -8.07 3.66
N ILE A 69 16.64 -8.08 4.63
CA ILE A 69 16.39 -9.23 5.51
C ILE A 69 15.99 -10.47 4.69
N VAL A 70 15.08 -10.32 3.74
CA VAL A 70 14.62 -11.42 2.88
C VAL A 70 15.77 -12.01 2.08
N ASN A 71 16.63 -11.19 1.49
CA ASN A 71 17.79 -11.65 0.72
C ASN A 71 18.83 -12.35 1.61
N GLU A 72 19.06 -11.88 2.82
CA GLU A 72 19.94 -12.53 3.78
C GLU A 72 19.44 -13.91 4.23
N LEU A 73 18.12 -14.02 4.47
CA LEU A 73 17.49 -15.30 4.80
C LEU A 73 17.57 -16.30 3.65
N ARG A 74 17.34 -15.82 2.44
CA ARG A 74 17.47 -16.59 1.21
C ARG A 74 18.90 -17.10 1.05
N ALA A 75 19.90 -16.27 1.30
CA ALA A 75 21.31 -16.66 1.30
C ALA A 75 21.65 -17.71 2.36
N LYS A 76 20.92 -17.74 3.48
CA LYS A 76 21.02 -18.78 4.52
C LYS A 76 20.26 -20.07 4.19
N GLY A 77 19.59 -20.16 3.02
CA GLY A 77 18.83 -21.32 2.56
C GLY A 77 17.40 -21.40 3.07
N VAL A 78 16.84 -20.32 3.58
CA VAL A 78 15.41 -20.25 3.96
C VAL A 78 14.56 -20.09 2.69
N SER A 79 13.55 -20.94 2.52
CA SER A 79 12.56 -20.80 1.47
C SER A 79 11.54 -19.74 1.87
N ILE A 80 11.22 -18.81 0.95
CA ILE A 80 10.32 -17.69 1.25
C ILE A 80 9.12 -17.73 0.32
N VAL A 81 7.92 -17.70 0.89
CA VAL A 81 6.67 -17.48 0.17
C VAL A 81 6.25 -16.04 0.41
N TYR A 82 6.32 -15.22 -0.62
CA TYR A 82 6.02 -13.79 -0.56
C TYR A 82 4.71 -13.51 -1.28
N ILE A 83 3.69 -13.09 -0.55
CA ILE A 83 2.36 -12.79 -1.11
C ILE A 83 2.21 -11.26 -1.16
N SER A 84 1.94 -10.72 -2.33
CA SER A 84 1.73 -9.29 -2.54
C SER A 84 0.90 -9.03 -3.79
N HIS A 85 0.27 -7.87 -3.85
CA HIS A 85 -0.37 -7.33 -5.06
C HIS A 85 0.48 -6.23 -5.74
N LYS A 86 1.66 -5.92 -5.19
CA LYS A 86 2.59 -4.92 -5.73
C LYS A 86 3.56 -5.59 -6.70
N MET A 87 3.28 -5.46 -7.99
CA MET A 87 4.03 -6.16 -9.05
C MET A 87 5.51 -5.83 -9.07
N ASP A 88 5.87 -4.57 -8.79
CA ASP A 88 7.27 -4.13 -8.76
C ASP A 88 8.07 -4.83 -7.65
N GLU A 89 7.44 -5.08 -6.50
CA GLU A 89 8.05 -5.82 -5.39
C GLU A 89 8.25 -7.29 -5.76
N ILE A 90 7.21 -7.91 -6.34
CA ILE A 90 7.22 -9.31 -6.76
C ILE A 90 8.34 -9.54 -7.78
N LEU A 91 8.41 -8.76 -8.84
CA LEU A 91 9.42 -8.90 -9.89
C LEU A 91 10.84 -8.65 -9.39
N ARG A 92 11.00 -7.86 -8.35
CA ARG A 92 12.31 -7.53 -7.77
C ARG A 92 12.86 -8.64 -6.87
N ILE A 93 12.00 -9.35 -6.13
CA ILE A 93 12.44 -10.21 -5.02
C ILE A 93 12.26 -11.70 -5.29
N SER A 94 11.38 -12.07 -6.22
CA SER A 94 11.01 -13.47 -6.46
C SER A 94 11.90 -14.13 -7.50
N ASP A 95 12.12 -15.44 -7.37
CA ASP A 95 12.69 -16.30 -8.40
C ASP A 95 11.58 -16.81 -9.32
N GLU A 96 10.47 -17.26 -8.72
CA GLU A 96 9.29 -17.77 -9.40
C GLU A 96 8.05 -17.03 -8.91
N VAL A 97 7.11 -16.80 -9.81
CA VAL A 97 5.84 -16.15 -9.52
C VAL A 97 4.69 -17.09 -9.86
N THR A 98 3.92 -17.43 -8.86
CA THR A 98 2.67 -18.18 -9.00
C THR A 98 1.50 -17.22 -8.99
N ILE A 99 0.66 -17.30 -10.01
CA ILE A 99 -0.53 -16.46 -10.14
C ILE A 99 -1.77 -17.28 -9.82
N MET A 100 -2.59 -16.73 -8.94
CA MET A 100 -3.92 -17.25 -8.58
C MET A 100 -4.99 -16.21 -8.94
N ARG A 101 -6.15 -16.68 -9.36
CA ARG A 101 -7.32 -15.85 -9.66
C ARG A 101 -8.59 -16.59 -9.24
N ASP A 102 -9.47 -15.92 -8.50
CA ASP A 102 -10.74 -16.47 -8.02
C ASP A 102 -10.57 -17.81 -7.27
N GLY A 103 -9.46 -17.93 -6.52
CA GLY A 103 -9.11 -19.14 -5.78
C GLY A 103 -8.55 -20.28 -6.64
N GLN A 104 -8.34 -20.06 -7.93
CA GLN A 104 -7.79 -21.05 -8.85
C GLN A 104 -6.33 -20.76 -9.22
N TYR A 105 -5.56 -21.82 -9.36
CA TYR A 105 -4.20 -21.76 -9.89
C TYR A 105 -4.22 -21.45 -11.40
N ILE A 106 -3.53 -20.40 -11.80
CA ILE A 106 -3.41 -20.00 -13.22
C ILE A 106 -2.11 -20.50 -13.83
N GLY A 107 -1.02 -20.46 -13.08
CA GLY A 107 0.27 -20.95 -13.52
C GLY A 107 1.42 -20.38 -12.69
N THR A 108 2.64 -20.92 -12.94
CA THR A 108 3.89 -20.48 -12.34
C THR A 108 4.88 -20.19 -13.45
N TRP A 109 5.64 -19.11 -13.32
CA TRP A 109 6.65 -18.65 -14.27
C TRP A 109 7.89 -18.17 -13.54
N GLU A 110 9.04 -18.21 -14.17
CA GLU A 110 10.23 -17.53 -13.68
C GLU A 110 10.03 -16.01 -13.70
N ALA A 111 10.38 -15.33 -12.60
CA ALA A 111 10.13 -13.87 -12.45
C ALA A 111 10.80 -13.07 -13.58
N LYS A 112 11.98 -13.50 -14.07
CA LYS A 112 12.70 -12.85 -15.17
C LYS A 112 11.97 -12.88 -16.53
N GLU A 113 11.01 -13.80 -16.70
CA GLU A 113 10.23 -13.95 -17.94
C GLU A 113 8.94 -13.11 -17.90
N LEU A 114 8.61 -12.54 -16.73
CA LEU A 114 7.38 -11.81 -16.52
C LEU A 114 7.60 -10.30 -16.59
N THR A 115 6.61 -9.62 -17.14
CA THR A 115 6.45 -8.18 -17.05
C THR A 115 5.23 -7.86 -16.20
N THR A 116 5.16 -6.65 -15.67
CA THR A 116 3.99 -6.16 -14.91
C THR A 116 2.69 -6.37 -15.70
N ASP A 117 2.69 -6.04 -17.01
CA ASP A 117 1.50 -6.19 -17.86
C ASP A 117 1.09 -7.65 -18.04
N MET A 118 2.06 -8.56 -18.15
CA MET A 118 1.79 -9.99 -18.24
C MET A 118 1.16 -10.53 -16.95
N ILE A 119 1.68 -10.12 -15.79
CA ILE A 119 1.12 -10.52 -14.49
C ILE A 119 -0.32 -10.01 -14.38
N ILE A 120 -0.55 -8.73 -14.67
CA ILE A 120 -1.88 -8.12 -14.61
C ILE A 120 -2.86 -8.83 -15.57
N THR A 121 -2.44 -9.08 -16.80
CA THR A 121 -3.26 -9.79 -17.80
C THR A 121 -3.66 -11.18 -17.31
N LYS A 122 -2.71 -11.94 -16.73
CA LYS A 122 -2.99 -13.27 -16.18
C LYS A 122 -3.88 -13.23 -14.95
N MET A 123 -3.73 -12.23 -14.08
CA MET A 123 -4.57 -12.04 -12.89
C MET A 123 -6.00 -11.63 -13.26
N VAL A 124 -6.17 -10.73 -14.23
CA VAL A 124 -7.49 -10.20 -14.64
C VAL A 124 -8.15 -11.12 -15.67
N GLY A 125 -7.37 -11.87 -16.44
CA GLY A 125 -7.86 -12.81 -17.47
C GLY A 125 -8.31 -12.16 -18.77
N ARG A 126 -8.03 -10.87 -18.96
CA ARG A 126 -8.26 -10.12 -20.21
C ARG A 126 -7.13 -9.12 -20.41
N GLU A 127 -6.79 -8.85 -21.63
CA GLU A 127 -5.87 -7.76 -21.97
C GLU A 127 -6.47 -6.43 -21.51
N LEU A 128 -5.72 -5.70 -20.71
CA LEU A 128 -6.09 -4.33 -20.32
C LEU A 128 -5.70 -3.36 -21.44
N SER A 129 -6.30 -3.56 -22.63
CA SER A 129 -6.04 -2.69 -23.78
C SER A 129 -6.42 -1.22 -23.55
N ASN A 130 -7.23 -0.94 -22.51
CA ASN A 130 -7.62 0.40 -22.13
C ASN A 130 -7.84 0.51 -20.61
N LEU A 131 -6.76 0.67 -19.84
CA LEU A 131 -6.86 1.03 -18.42
C LEU A 131 -7.67 2.31 -18.20
N TYR A 132 -7.61 3.21 -19.15
CA TYR A 132 -8.39 4.45 -19.18
C TYR A 132 -9.02 4.60 -20.57
N PRO A 133 -10.28 4.18 -20.75
CA PRO A 133 -10.95 4.42 -22.02
C PRO A 133 -10.88 5.91 -22.36
N PRO A 134 -10.62 6.26 -23.62
CA PRO A 134 -10.58 7.65 -24.04
C PRO A 134 -11.89 8.33 -23.63
N ARG A 135 -11.78 9.50 -23.04
CA ARG A 135 -12.95 10.26 -22.61
C ARG A 135 -13.64 10.82 -23.86
N SER A 136 -14.75 10.22 -24.21
CA SER A 136 -15.60 10.70 -25.32
C SER A 136 -16.60 11.79 -24.90
N ASN A 137 -16.67 12.09 -23.60
CA ASN A 137 -17.66 13.03 -23.08
C ASN A 137 -17.14 14.46 -23.19
N THR A 138 -17.84 15.29 -23.94
CA THR A 138 -17.68 16.75 -23.90
C THR A 138 -18.20 17.28 -22.56
N PRO A 139 -17.52 18.25 -21.93
CA PRO A 139 -18.03 18.90 -20.74
C PRO A 139 -19.38 19.56 -21.03
N GLY A 140 -20.42 19.18 -20.28
CA GLY A 140 -21.73 19.81 -20.31
C GLY A 140 -21.80 21.12 -19.51
N GLU A 141 -23.01 21.59 -19.26
CA GLU A 141 -23.26 22.77 -18.44
C GLU A 141 -22.76 22.59 -17.02
N VAL A 142 -22.45 23.71 -16.37
CA VAL A 142 -22.02 23.73 -14.97
C VAL A 142 -23.19 23.32 -14.07
N VAL A 143 -23.09 22.15 -13.47
CA VAL A 143 -24.14 21.55 -12.63
C VAL A 143 -23.97 21.96 -11.16
N PHE A 144 -22.73 22.30 -10.77
CA PHE A 144 -22.39 22.62 -9.40
C PHE A 144 -21.16 23.54 -9.36
N GLU A 145 -21.24 24.59 -8.57
CA GLU A 145 -20.13 25.51 -8.35
C GLU A 145 -19.91 25.74 -6.87
N VAL A 146 -18.67 25.59 -6.44
CA VAL A 146 -18.23 25.96 -5.09
C VAL A 146 -17.35 27.20 -5.20
N LYS A 147 -17.69 28.25 -4.49
CA LYS A 147 -16.91 29.48 -4.42
C LYS A 147 -16.46 29.72 -2.99
N ASP A 148 -15.16 29.93 -2.82
CA ASP A 148 -14.53 30.36 -1.56
C ASP A 148 -14.97 29.52 -0.34
N PHE A 149 -15.07 28.21 -0.53
CA PHE A 149 -15.52 27.32 0.52
C PHE A 149 -14.40 27.05 1.51
N THR A 150 -14.67 27.30 2.79
CA THR A 150 -13.72 27.14 3.88
C THR A 150 -14.29 26.19 4.93
N SER A 151 -13.48 25.26 5.41
CA SER A 151 -13.86 24.32 6.45
C SER A 151 -14.02 25.01 7.80
N ILE A 152 -14.96 24.55 8.60
CA ILE A 152 -15.12 24.93 10.00
C ILE A 152 -13.88 24.54 10.82
N ASN A 153 -13.20 23.44 10.43
CA ASN A 153 -11.96 23.03 11.07
C ASN A 153 -10.78 23.89 10.55
N PRO A 154 -10.12 24.70 11.38
CA PRO A 154 -9.06 25.62 10.95
C PRO A 154 -7.80 24.92 10.42
N LYS A 155 -7.64 23.63 10.69
CA LYS A 155 -6.53 22.78 10.18
C LYS A 155 -6.85 22.09 8.86
N SER A 156 -8.04 22.27 8.30
CA SER A 156 -8.48 21.70 7.05
C SER A 156 -8.29 22.70 5.88
N PHE A 157 -9.08 22.59 4.83
CA PHE A 157 -8.96 23.42 3.64
C PHE A 157 -9.62 24.80 3.82
N ARG A 158 -9.09 25.81 3.12
CA ARG A 158 -9.60 27.18 3.07
C ARG A 158 -9.64 27.68 1.63
N HIS A 159 -10.59 28.54 1.33
CA HIS A 159 -10.70 29.24 0.05
C HIS A 159 -10.71 28.30 -1.18
N VAL A 160 -11.41 27.16 -1.06
CA VAL A 160 -11.54 26.21 -2.16
C VAL A 160 -12.60 26.70 -3.14
N THR A 161 -12.20 26.86 -4.40
CA THR A 161 -13.11 27.14 -5.50
C THR A 161 -13.05 26.00 -6.50
N SER A 162 -14.18 25.40 -6.83
CA SER A 162 -14.28 24.32 -7.79
C SER A 162 -15.53 24.49 -8.66
N ARG A 163 -15.35 24.27 -9.97
CA ARG A 163 -16.42 24.41 -10.98
C ARG A 163 -16.41 23.20 -11.91
N PRO A 164 -16.91 22.05 -11.46
CA PRO A 164 -17.00 20.88 -12.32
C PRO A 164 -18.04 21.10 -13.44
N GLN A 165 -17.59 20.99 -14.68
CA GLN A 165 -18.47 21.01 -15.84
C GLN A 165 -18.84 19.58 -16.20
N GLY A 166 -20.12 19.22 -16.16
CA GLY A 166 -20.66 17.98 -16.69
C GLY A 166 -20.03 16.67 -16.24
N ARG A 167 -19.30 16.66 -15.10
CA ARG A 167 -18.69 15.48 -14.52
C ARG A 167 -19.39 15.11 -13.22
N ASP A 168 -19.73 13.83 -13.08
CA ASP A 168 -20.20 13.30 -11.79
C ASP A 168 -19.14 13.57 -10.71
N PRO A 169 -19.41 14.42 -9.71
CA PRO A 169 -18.47 14.74 -8.63
C PRO A 169 -18.03 13.50 -7.84
N ARG A 170 -18.80 12.41 -7.89
CA ARG A 170 -18.44 11.11 -7.29
C ARG A 170 -17.31 10.40 -8.02
N ARG A 171 -16.98 10.79 -9.26
CA ARG A 171 -15.85 10.27 -10.04
C ARG A 171 -14.55 11.05 -9.86
N CYS A 172 -14.51 12.06 -9.03
CA CYS A 172 -13.25 12.60 -8.51
C CYS A 172 -12.66 11.56 -7.53
N GLY A 173 -12.33 10.39 -8.07
CA GLY A 173 -11.59 9.38 -7.33
C GLY A 173 -10.21 9.89 -6.95
N SER A 174 -9.62 9.25 -6.00
CA SER A 174 -8.39 9.44 -5.24
C SER A 174 -7.13 10.00 -5.94
N GLY A 175 -7.20 10.56 -7.10
CA GLY A 175 -6.05 11.08 -7.80
C GLY A 175 -6.39 12.28 -8.67
N ARG A 176 -6.19 13.48 -8.19
CA ARG A 176 -6.12 14.71 -8.99
C ARG A 176 -7.43 15.40 -9.34
N CYS A 177 -8.26 15.67 -8.37
CA CYS A 177 -9.11 16.86 -8.41
C CYS A 177 -8.27 18.08 -7.99
N PRO A 178 -8.35 19.25 -8.63
CA PRO A 178 -7.63 20.46 -8.20
C PRO A 178 -7.90 20.85 -6.74
N ALA A 179 -9.05 20.49 -6.20
CA ALA A 179 -9.41 20.65 -4.78
C ALA A 179 -8.54 19.79 -3.82
N HIS A 180 -7.82 18.79 -4.32
CA HIS A 180 -6.92 17.94 -3.53
C HIS A 180 -5.61 18.60 -3.15
N ARG A 181 -5.27 19.76 -3.72
CA ARG A 181 -3.98 20.41 -3.50
C ARG A 181 -3.94 21.30 -2.26
N ALA A 182 -5.08 21.64 -1.67
CA ALA A 182 -5.05 22.58 -0.59
C ALA A 182 -4.56 21.98 0.73
N ASP A 183 -4.93 20.72 1.10
CA ASP A 183 -4.51 20.13 2.40
C ASP A 183 -4.53 18.60 2.48
N GLY A 184 -4.44 17.89 1.37
CA GLY A 184 -4.27 16.43 1.34
C GLY A 184 -5.46 15.59 1.81
N GLY A 185 -6.62 16.19 2.04
CA GLY A 185 -7.82 15.47 2.44
C GLY A 185 -8.72 15.08 1.27
N PRO A 186 -9.40 13.93 1.32
CA PRO A 186 -10.36 13.56 0.28
C PRO A 186 -11.54 14.54 0.25
N VAL A 187 -11.93 14.96 -0.94
CA VAL A 187 -13.06 15.88 -1.19
C VAL A 187 -14.37 15.40 -0.51
N ARG A 188 -14.49 14.11 -0.23
CA ARG A 188 -15.62 13.55 0.53
C ARG A 188 -15.79 14.11 1.94
N SER A 189 -14.68 14.43 2.60
CA SER A 189 -14.73 15.01 3.95
C SER A 189 -14.98 16.51 3.94
N ALA A 190 -14.96 17.11 2.75
CA ALA A 190 -15.09 18.55 2.55
C ALA A 190 -16.51 19.01 2.19
N LEU A 191 -17.36 18.11 1.74
CA LEU A 191 -18.77 18.43 1.54
C LEU A 191 -19.43 18.42 2.92
N PRO A 192 -20.03 19.53 3.36
CA PRO A 192 -20.91 19.46 4.52
C PRO A 192 -21.96 18.40 4.20
N HIS A 193 -22.34 17.60 5.19
CA HIS A 193 -23.61 16.94 5.14
C HIS A 193 -24.63 18.03 4.78
N VAL A 194 -25.04 18.03 3.52
CA VAL A 194 -26.24 18.75 3.15
C VAL A 194 -27.30 18.03 3.93
N GLY A 195 -27.66 18.63 5.06
CA GLY A 195 -28.68 18.11 5.91
C GLY A 195 -29.89 17.89 5.02
N HIS A 196 -30.44 16.70 5.11
CA HIS A 196 -31.77 16.43 4.61
C HIS A 196 -32.71 17.42 5.33
N HIS A 197 -32.89 18.60 4.79
CA HIS A 197 -34.05 19.36 5.04
C HIS A 197 -35.16 18.73 4.20
N HIS A 198 -35.95 17.91 4.88
CA HIS A 198 -37.23 17.49 4.41
C HIS A 198 -38.04 18.76 4.06
N LEU A 199 -38.47 18.84 2.84
CA LEU A 199 -39.75 19.41 2.49
C LEU A 199 -40.76 18.28 2.37
#